data_56d7ea7702009c1cc417ac8ddae20947
#
_entry.id   56d7ea7702009c1cc417ac8ddae20947
#
_cell.length_a   1.000
_cell.length_b   1.000
_cell.length_c   1.000
_cell.angle_alpha   90.00
_cell.angle_beta   90.00
_cell.angle_gamma   90.00
#
_symmetry.space_group_name_H-M   'P 1'
#
loop_
_entity.id
_entity.type
_entity.pdbx_description
1 polymer ?
#
loop_
_entity_poly.entity_id
_entity_poly.type
_entity_poly.pdbx_seq_one_letter_code
_entity_poly.pdbx_strand_id
1 'polypeptide(L)'
;MKRVHYTDSYLLVPQHPVTVNLIGGGGTGSQVLTNLARLDVTLRALGHPGLFVTLYDPDIVTEANIGRQLFGYSDLGLNKANCLITRINNFFGNDWKAVPAFYPSNMKDARQEHLANITITCTDNIKSRIDLWNVLKALPQYNYTNYQTPLYWLDFGNTQTSGQVVLGSIPKKIKQPTSQIYQTVPSLKVITKLVKYARIKEEDSGPSCSLAEALEKQ
;
A
#
# COMPACT_ATOMS: atom_id res chain seq x y z
N MET A 1 -11.55 25.66 15.44
CA MET A 1 -12.44 24.65 14.83
C MET A 1 -11.61 23.42 14.48
N LYS A 2 -12.08 22.19 14.80
CA LYS A 2 -11.36 20.95 14.49
C LYS A 2 -11.33 20.75 12.96
N ARG A 3 -10.17 20.36 12.42
CA ARG A 3 -10.01 20.08 10.99
C ARG A 3 -10.35 18.61 10.70
N VAL A 4 -11.19 18.37 9.68
CA VAL A 4 -11.66 17.03 9.30
C VAL A 4 -11.55 16.85 7.78
N HIS A 5 -11.05 15.71 7.36
CA HIS A 5 -11.11 15.27 5.97
C HIS A 5 -12.15 14.14 5.87
N TYR A 6 -13.17 14.38 5.04
CA TYR A 6 -14.14 13.34 4.70
C TYR A 6 -13.61 12.56 3.53
N THR A 7 -13.66 11.24 3.64
CA THR A 7 -13.21 10.35 2.55
C THR A 7 -14.03 10.57 1.28
N ASP A 8 -13.47 10.21 0.14
CA ASP A 8 -14.22 10.27 -1.13
C ASP A 8 -15.47 9.39 -1.04
N SER A 9 -16.59 9.93 -1.53
CA SER A 9 -17.89 9.27 -1.45
C SER A 9 -17.93 7.93 -2.18
N TYR A 10 -17.10 7.74 -3.22
CA TYR A 10 -17.00 6.47 -3.93
C TYR A 10 -16.58 5.32 -3.00
N LEU A 11 -15.67 5.56 -2.07
CA LEU A 11 -15.21 4.52 -1.15
C LEU A 11 -16.24 4.10 -0.10
N LEU A 12 -17.27 4.92 0.11
CA LEU A 12 -18.34 4.64 1.08
C LEU A 12 -19.46 3.77 0.49
N VAL A 13 -19.79 3.99 -0.80
CA VAL A 13 -20.86 3.28 -1.50
C VAL A 13 -20.40 2.92 -2.91
N PRO A 14 -19.36 2.11 -3.05
CA PRO A 14 -18.86 1.71 -4.37
C PRO A 14 -19.79 0.67 -5.00
N GLN A 15 -19.87 0.67 -6.33
CA GLN A 15 -20.60 -0.35 -7.09
C GLN A 15 -19.73 -1.57 -7.45
N HIS A 16 -18.41 -1.43 -7.31
CA HIS A 16 -17.39 -2.46 -7.57
C HIS A 16 -16.48 -2.58 -6.37
N PRO A 17 -15.76 -3.69 -6.20
CA PRO A 17 -14.74 -3.79 -5.15
C PRO A 17 -13.77 -2.60 -5.20
N VAL A 18 -13.45 -2.03 -4.06
CA VAL A 18 -12.43 -0.98 -3.96
C VAL A 18 -11.08 -1.59 -4.33
N THR A 19 -10.44 -1.02 -5.34
CA THR A 19 -9.14 -1.51 -5.80
C THR A 19 -8.01 -1.02 -4.91
N VAL A 20 -7.10 -1.93 -4.57
CA VAL A 20 -5.95 -1.64 -3.70
C VAL A 20 -4.67 -2.19 -4.35
N ASN A 21 -3.69 -1.34 -4.56
CA ASN A 21 -2.32 -1.77 -4.84
C ASN A 21 -1.55 -1.85 -3.53
N LEU A 22 -1.00 -3.02 -3.21
CA LEU A 22 -0.06 -3.23 -2.11
C LEU A 22 1.33 -3.43 -2.70
N ILE A 23 2.28 -2.58 -2.32
CA ILE A 23 3.65 -2.57 -2.85
C ILE A 23 4.59 -2.99 -1.74
N GLY A 24 5.21 -4.17 -1.90
CA GLY A 24 6.05 -4.84 -0.92
C GLY A 24 5.30 -5.87 -0.08
N GLY A 25 5.71 -7.15 -0.17
CA GLY A 25 5.18 -8.31 0.54
C GLY A 25 6.10 -8.81 1.67
N GLY A 26 6.98 -7.96 2.18
CA GLY A 26 7.87 -8.28 3.29
C GLY A 26 7.16 -8.39 4.65
N GLY A 27 7.87 -8.09 5.74
CA GLY A 27 7.34 -8.19 7.11
C GLY A 27 6.06 -7.41 7.33
N THR A 28 6.08 -6.11 7.03
CA THR A 28 4.91 -5.22 7.16
C THR A 28 3.85 -5.55 6.11
N GLY A 29 4.23 -5.73 4.84
CA GLY A 29 3.28 -5.95 3.75
C GLY A 29 2.48 -7.25 3.88
N SER A 30 3.10 -8.33 4.35
CA SER A 30 2.40 -9.61 4.57
C SER A 30 1.34 -9.49 5.68
N GLN A 31 1.61 -8.72 6.72
CA GLN A 31 0.64 -8.43 7.78
C GLN A 31 -0.51 -7.53 7.27
N VAL A 32 -0.17 -6.47 6.51
CA VAL A 32 -1.16 -5.59 5.89
C VAL A 32 -2.08 -6.39 4.96
N LEU A 33 -1.53 -7.27 4.11
CA LEU A 33 -2.30 -8.12 3.20
C LEU A 33 -3.31 -8.99 3.96
N THR A 34 -2.87 -9.66 5.04
CA THR A 34 -3.74 -10.49 5.88
C THR A 34 -4.87 -9.67 6.52
N ASN A 35 -4.57 -8.46 6.98
CA ASN A 35 -5.59 -7.59 7.57
C ASN A 35 -6.55 -7.02 6.52
N LEU A 36 -6.09 -6.75 5.30
CA LEU A 36 -6.97 -6.40 4.18
C LEU A 36 -7.96 -7.53 3.86
N ALA A 37 -7.51 -8.80 3.91
CA ALA A 37 -8.40 -9.93 3.69
C ALA A 37 -9.48 -10.05 4.79
N ARG A 38 -9.12 -9.83 6.05
CA ARG A 38 -10.10 -9.77 7.15
C ARG A 38 -11.07 -8.61 7.00
N LEU A 39 -10.58 -7.44 6.56
CA LEU A 39 -11.40 -6.28 6.27
C LEU A 39 -12.37 -6.55 5.12
N ASP A 40 -11.92 -7.22 4.06
CA ASP A 40 -12.76 -7.61 2.93
C ASP A 40 -13.94 -8.48 3.37
N VAL A 41 -13.70 -9.49 4.20
CA VAL A 41 -14.76 -10.33 4.79
C VAL A 41 -15.77 -9.47 5.56
N THR A 42 -15.30 -8.55 6.39
CA THR A 42 -16.16 -7.65 7.17
C THR A 42 -16.98 -6.72 6.27
N LEU A 43 -16.34 -6.11 5.27
CA LEU A 43 -17.01 -5.22 4.32
C LEU A 43 -18.11 -5.95 3.56
N ARG A 44 -17.85 -7.15 3.06
CA ARG A 44 -18.83 -7.97 2.35
C ARG A 44 -20.00 -8.37 3.26
N ALA A 45 -19.73 -8.70 4.51
CA ALA A 45 -20.78 -9.00 5.49
C ALA A 45 -21.70 -7.79 5.77
N LEU A 46 -21.21 -6.57 5.56
CA LEU A 46 -21.98 -5.32 5.66
C LEU A 46 -22.65 -4.90 4.35
N GLY A 47 -22.63 -5.73 3.31
CA GLY A 47 -23.22 -5.42 2.00
C GLY A 47 -22.35 -4.55 1.08
N HIS A 48 -21.10 -4.29 1.46
CA HIS A 48 -20.13 -3.60 0.61
C HIS A 48 -19.53 -4.58 -0.41
N PRO A 49 -19.19 -4.17 -1.67
CA PRO A 49 -18.62 -5.06 -2.68
C PRO A 49 -17.27 -5.69 -2.30
N GLY A 50 -16.62 -5.20 -1.24
CA GLY A 50 -15.33 -5.70 -0.77
C GLY A 50 -14.15 -4.98 -1.41
N LEU A 51 -13.00 -5.66 -1.39
CA LEU A 51 -11.73 -5.18 -1.91
C LEU A 51 -11.24 -6.08 -3.06
N PHE A 52 -10.49 -5.49 -3.98
CA PHE A 52 -9.67 -6.22 -4.94
C PHE A 52 -8.22 -5.76 -4.79
N VAL A 53 -7.36 -6.64 -4.26
CA VAL A 53 -5.97 -6.32 -3.97
C VAL A 53 -5.04 -6.88 -5.03
N THR A 54 -4.12 -6.04 -5.52
CA THR A 54 -2.98 -6.45 -6.33
C THR A 54 -1.70 -6.25 -5.52
N LEU A 55 -0.99 -7.34 -5.23
CA LEU A 55 0.30 -7.31 -4.53
C LEU A 55 1.45 -7.31 -5.52
N TYR A 56 2.33 -6.31 -5.42
CA TYR A 56 3.57 -6.18 -6.19
C TYR A 56 4.76 -6.51 -5.29
N ASP A 57 5.50 -7.55 -5.62
CA ASP A 57 6.77 -7.90 -4.97
C ASP A 57 7.63 -8.76 -5.90
N PRO A 58 8.83 -8.30 -6.33
CA PRO A 58 9.71 -9.03 -7.23
C PRO A 58 10.52 -10.13 -6.52
N ASP A 59 10.63 -10.08 -5.19
CA ASP A 59 11.55 -10.89 -4.42
C ASP A 59 11.10 -12.36 -4.35
N ILE A 60 12.09 -13.22 -4.12
CA ILE A 60 11.88 -14.61 -3.73
C ILE A 60 12.01 -14.77 -2.21
N VAL A 61 11.39 -15.80 -1.68
CA VAL A 61 11.50 -16.17 -0.26
C VAL A 61 12.86 -16.83 -0.01
N THR A 62 13.58 -16.31 0.98
CA THR A 62 14.86 -16.84 1.46
C THR A 62 14.75 -17.27 2.92
N GLU A 63 15.73 -18.01 3.43
CA GLU A 63 15.79 -18.43 4.85
C GLU A 63 15.71 -17.24 5.81
N ALA A 64 16.31 -16.09 5.44
CA ALA A 64 16.27 -14.85 6.21
C ALA A 64 14.84 -14.28 6.38
N ASN A 65 13.88 -14.71 5.60
CA ASN A 65 12.49 -14.27 5.71
C ASN A 65 11.67 -15.14 6.68
N ILE A 66 12.10 -16.38 6.94
CA ILE A 66 11.38 -17.33 7.81
C ILE A 66 11.32 -16.80 9.24
N GLY A 67 10.16 -16.89 9.87
CA GLY A 67 9.92 -16.44 11.25
C GLY A 67 9.76 -14.93 11.44
N ARG A 68 10.35 -14.12 10.56
CA ARG A 68 10.25 -12.65 10.59
C ARG A 68 9.15 -12.10 9.68
N GLN A 69 8.85 -12.82 8.62
CA GLN A 69 7.78 -12.52 7.66
C GLN A 69 6.81 -13.70 7.65
N LEU A 70 5.65 -13.56 7.02
CA LEU A 70 4.65 -14.63 6.96
C LEU A 70 5.00 -15.67 5.89
N PHE A 71 6.20 -16.25 5.97
CA PHE A 71 6.66 -17.34 5.11
C PHE A 71 7.13 -18.53 5.95
N GLY A 72 6.91 -19.72 5.41
CA GLY A 72 7.39 -21.00 5.96
C GLY A 72 8.45 -21.64 5.10
N TYR A 73 9.06 -22.72 5.58
CA TYR A 73 10.10 -23.47 4.84
C TYR A 73 9.61 -23.99 3.48
N SER A 74 8.33 -24.30 3.34
CA SER A 74 7.72 -24.72 2.07
C SER A 74 7.67 -23.61 1.01
N ASP A 75 7.87 -22.36 1.40
CA ASP A 75 7.83 -21.21 0.49
C ASP A 75 9.22 -20.86 -0.07
N LEU A 76 10.30 -21.49 0.41
CA LEU A 76 11.67 -21.19 -0.02
C LEU A 76 11.83 -21.30 -1.53
N GLY A 77 12.44 -20.28 -2.13
CA GLY A 77 12.68 -20.17 -3.56
C GLY A 77 11.48 -19.72 -4.39
N LEU A 78 10.28 -19.59 -3.79
CA LEU A 78 9.09 -19.09 -4.47
C LEU A 78 9.03 -17.57 -4.40
N ASN A 79 8.33 -16.93 -5.37
CA ASN A 79 8.12 -15.49 -5.33
C ASN A 79 7.17 -15.10 -4.18
N LYS A 80 7.51 -14.02 -3.45
CA LYS A 80 6.78 -13.56 -2.27
C LYS A 80 5.32 -13.19 -2.59
N ALA A 81 5.07 -12.44 -3.68
CA ALA A 81 3.71 -12.04 -4.04
C ALA A 81 2.84 -13.26 -4.37
N ASN A 82 3.38 -14.21 -5.14
CA ASN A 82 2.66 -15.43 -5.49
C ASN A 82 2.31 -16.25 -4.26
N CYS A 83 3.25 -16.48 -3.33
CA CYS A 83 3.01 -17.23 -2.10
C CYS A 83 1.89 -16.60 -1.26
N LEU A 84 2.00 -15.30 -1.00
CA LEU A 84 1.06 -14.60 -0.13
C LEU A 84 -0.34 -14.55 -0.74
N ILE A 85 -0.46 -14.18 -2.01
CA ILE A 85 -1.77 -14.07 -2.69
C ILE A 85 -2.42 -15.45 -2.82
N THR A 86 -1.67 -16.49 -3.20
CA THR A 86 -2.21 -17.86 -3.27
C THR A 86 -2.77 -18.30 -1.92
N ARG A 87 -2.04 -18.03 -0.84
CA ARG A 87 -2.48 -18.35 0.53
C ARG A 87 -3.75 -17.60 0.93
N ILE A 88 -3.80 -16.30 0.66
CA ILE A 88 -4.98 -15.46 0.95
C ILE A 88 -6.19 -15.94 0.14
N ASN A 89 -6.03 -16.14 -1.17
CA ASN A 89 -7.11 -16.57 -2.03
C ASN A 89 -7.66 -17.94 -1.60
N ASN A 90 -6.79 -18.90 -1.27
CA ASN A 90 -7.22 -20.22 -0.81
C ASN A 90 -7.90 -20.19 0.55
N PHE A 91 -7.44 -19.35 1.49
CA PHE A 91 -7.97 -19.32 2.85
C PHE A 91 -9.27 -18.51 2.97
N PHE A 92 -9.34 -17.34 2.31
CA PHE A 92 -10.47 -16.42 2.42
C PHE A 92 -11.46 -16.52 1.25
N GLY A 93 -11.16 -17.31 0.20
CA GLY A 93 -11.99 -17.39 -1.00
C GLY A 93 -11.93 -16.14 -1.87
N ASN A 94 -10.81 -15.40 -1.83
CA ASN A 94 -10.60 -14.20 -2.63
C ASN A 94 -10.11 -14.54 -4.05
N ASP A 95 -10.20 -13.54 -4.94
CA ASP A 95 -9.67 -13.57 -6.31
C ASP A 95 -8.70 -12.39 -6.52
N TRP A 96 -7.73 -12.26 -5.63
CA TRP A 96 -6.73 -11.19 -5.63
C TRP A 96 -5.53 -11.53 -6.50
N LYS A 97 -4.84 -10.50 -6.98
CA LYS A 97 -3.79 -10.65 -7.99
C LYS A 97 -2.39 -10.53 -7.38
N ALA A 98 -1.50 -11.44 -7.75
CA ALA A 98 -0.06 -11.34 -7.53
C ALA A 98 0.63 -10.80 -8.78
N VAL A 99 1.58 -9.89 -8.59
CA VAL A 99 2.48 -9.39 -9.64
C VAL A 99 3.92 -9.56 -9.16
N PRO A 100 4.66 -10.57 -9.66
CA PRO A 100 6.05 -10.85 -9.28
C PRO A 100 7.01 -9.88 -9.97
N ALA A 101 6.78 -8.58 -9.80
CA ALA A 101 7.54 -7.51 -10.43
C ALA A 101 7.49 -6.24 -9.56
N PHE A 102 8.41 -5.32 -9.84
CA PHE A 102 8.34 -3.98 -9.28
C PHE A 102 7.10 -3.22 -9.77
N TYR A 103 6.54 -2.38 -8.90
CA TYR A 103 5.58 -1.38 -9.34
C TYR A 103 6.28 -0.37 -10.27
N PRO A 104 5.61 0.14 -11.33
CA PRO A 104 6.24 1.08 -12.26
C PRO A 104 6.89 2.28 -11.55
N SER A 105 8.13 2.58 -11.89
CA SER A 105 8.91 3.67 -11.32
C SER A 105 8.78 4.99 -12.08
N ASN A 106 8.16 4.96 -13.26
CA ASN A 106 7.96 6.13 -14.12
C ASN A 106 6.65 6.04 -14.90
N MET A 107 6.21 7.18 -15.45
CA MET A 107 4.95 7.29 -16.19
C MET A 107 4.91 6.55 -17.53
N LYS A 108 6.07 6.25 -18.14
CA LYS A 108 6.11 5.54 -19.44
C LYS A 108 5.71 4.08 -19.27
N ASP A 109 6.04 3.50 -18.11
CA ASP A 109 5.74 2.12 -17.78
C ASP A 109 4.39 1.98 -17.04
N ALA A 110 3.88 3.09 -16.46
CA ALA A 110 2.59 3.10 -15.78
C ALA A 110 1.44 3.05 -16.80
N ARG A 111 0.57 2.05 -16.64
CA ARG A 111 -0.62 1.82 -17.47
C ARG A 111 -1.87 1.87 -16.60
N GLN A 112 -3.05 1.87 -17.23
CA GLN A 112 -4.33 1.86 -16.54
C GLN A 112 -4.45 0.68 -15.55
N GLU A 113 -3.91 -0.48 -15.88
CA GLU A 113 -3.91 -1.67 -15.01
C GLU A 113 -3.12 -1.52 -13.70
N HIS A 114 -2.23 -0.51 -13.63
CA HIS A 114 -1.47 -0.17 -12.42
C HIS A 114 -2.20 0.84 -11.53
N LEU A 115 -3.40 1.27 -11.91
CA LEU A 115 -4.17 2.25 -11.13
C LEU A 115 -5.07 1.53 -10.12
N ALA A 116 -5.19 2.11 -8.94
CA ALA A 116 -6.08 1.63 -7.89
C ALA A 116 -6.59 2.80 -7.06
N ASN A 117 -7.77 2.65 -6.44
CA ASN A 117 -8.33 3.67 -5.56
C ASN A 117 -7.43 3.98 -4.36
N ILE A 118 -6.78 2.95 -3.83
CA ILE A 118 -5.85 3.07 -2.71
C ILE A 118 -4.54 2.41 -3.11
N THR A 119 -3.44 3.12 -2.94
CA THR A 119 -2.09 2.56 -3.03
C THR A 119 -1.50 2.48 -1.63
N ILE A 120 -1.00 1.31 -1.25
CA ILE A 120 -0.35 1.07 0.05
C ILE A 120 1.10 0.71 -0.20
N THR A 121 2.03 1.39 0.46
CA THR A 121 3.46 1.08 0.39
C THR A 121 3.96 0.50 1.71
N CYS A 122 4.65 -0.63 1.60
CA CYS A 122 5.35 -1.31 2.70
C CYS A 122 6.81 -1.59 2.29
N THR A 123 7.41 -0.65 1.56
CA THR A 123 8.79 -0.75 1.07
C THR A 123 9.77 -0.21 2.09
N ASP A 124 10.99 -0.70 2.05
CA ASP A 124 12.07 -0.37 2.99
C ASP A 124 12.97 0.78 2.50
N ASN A 125 12.83 1.24 1.25
CA ASN A 125 13.72 2.26 0.70
C ASN A 125 12.98 3.57 0.33
N ILE A 126 13.72 4.67 0.41
CA ILE A 126 13.23 6.03 0.12
C ILE A 126 12.95 6.21 -1.38
N LYS A 127 13.81 5.61 -2.22
CA LYS A 127 13.72 5.77 -3.67
C LYS A 127 12.37 5.29 -4.20
N SER A 128 11.88 4.13 -3.77
CA SER A 128 10.56 3.60 -4.20
C SER A 128 9.40 4.53 -3.84
N ARG A 129 9.46 5.21 -2.69
CA ARG A 129 8.45 6.20 -2.30
C ARG A 129 8.46 7.44 -3.20
N ILE A 130 9.66 7.92 -3.57
CA ILE A 130 9.82 9.07 -4.46
C ILE A 130 9.34 8.71 -5.87
N ASP A 131 9.76 7.56 -6.39
CA ASP A 131 9.37 7.07 -7.73
C ASP A 131 7.86 6.89 -7.82
N LEU A 132 7.26 6.23 -6.83
CA LEU A 132 5.80 6.09 -6.75
C LEU A 132 5.08 7.43 -6.76
N TRP A 133 5.54 8.39 -5.95
CA TRP A 133 4.92 9.72 -5.93
C TRP A 133 5.05 10.42 -7.27
N ASN A 134 6.17 10.26 -7.97
CA ASN A 134 6.36 10.81 -9.33
C ASN A 134 5.36 10.23 -10.32
N VAL A 135 5.04 8.94 -10.20
CA VAL A 135 4.00 8.30 -11.00
C VAL A 135 2.62 8.83 -10.61
N LEU A 136 2.24 8.73 -9.33
CA LEU A 136 0.90 9.08 -8.86
C LEU A 136 0.51 10.54 -9.10
N LYS A 137 1.43 11.49 -8.92
CA LYS A 137 1.17 12.92 -9.13
C LYS A 137 1.03 13.33 -10.58
N ALA A 138 1.62 12.53 -11.48
CA ALA A 138 1.62 12.79 -12.92
C ALA A 138 0.45 12.14 -13.65
N LEU A 139 -0.34 11.30 -12.96
CA LEU A 139 -1.52 10.68 -13.53
C LEU A 139 -2.54 11.75 -13.95
N PRO A 140 -3.08 11.68 -15.18
CA PRO A 140 -4.13 12.60 -15.63
C PRO A 140 -5.37 12.39 -14.76
N GLN A 141 -5.86 13.47 -14.11
CA GLN A 141 -6.95 13.41 -13.14
C GLN A 141 -8.36 13.29 -13.76
N TYR A 142 -8.49 13.14 -15.10
CA TYR A 142 -9.75 13.42 -15.77
C TYR A 142 -10.38 12.29 -16.60
N ASN A 143 -9.74 11.12 -16.74
CA ASN A 143 -10.23 10.09 -17.67
C ASN A 143 -10.37 8.69 -17.08
N TYR A 144 -10.41 8.55 -15.76
CA TYR A 144 -10.58 7.23 -15.15
C TYR A 144 -12.01 6.99 -14.69
N THR A 145 -12.49 5.77 -14.88
CA THR A 145 -13.71 5.31 -14.22
C THR A 145 -13.51 5.34 -12.71
N ASN A 146 -14.55 5.60 -11.94
CA ASN A 146 -14.48 5.70 -10.47
C ASN A 146 -13.76 4.50 -9.85
N TYR A 147 -13.91 3.30 -10.41
CA TYR A 147 -13.33 2.07 -9.92
C TYR A 147 -11.78 2.00 -10.05
N GLN A 148 -11.16 2.85 -10.88
CA GLN A 148 -9.72 2.91 -11.08
C GLN A 148 -9.12 4.29 -10.73
N THR A 149 -9.93 5.23 -10.23
CA THR A 149 -9.45 6.56 -9.88
C THR A 149 -8.55 6.51 -8.64
N PRO A 150 -7.26 6.90 -8.74
CA PRO A 150 -6.38 6.95 -7.58
C PRO A 150 -6.82 8.05 -6.61
N LEU A 151 -7.16 7.67 -5.38
CA LEU A 151 -7.69 8.56 -4.35
C LEU A 151 -6.71 8.77 -3.20
N TYR A 152 -6.15 7.68 -2.67
CA TYR A 152 -5.32 7.74 -1.48
C TYR A 152 -4.03 6.93 -1.61
N TRP A 153 -2.99 7.44 -0.96
CA TRP A 153 -1.75 6.73 -0.72
C TRP A 153 -1.52 6.59 0.78
N LEU A 154 -1.43 5.36 1.25
CA LEU A 154 -1.12 4.97 2.62
C LEU A 154 0.30 4.41 2.66
N ASP A 155 1.21 5.09 3.35
CA ASP A 155 2.60 4.67 3.50
C ASP A 155 2.87 4.11 4.88
N PHE A 156 3.39 2.89 4.93
CA PHE A 156 3.95 2.27 6.12
C PHE A 156 5.47 2.35 6.04
N GLY A 157 6.06 2.99 7.02
CA GLY A 157 7.51 3.05 7.19
C GLY A 157 7.88 2.60 8.58
N ASN A 158 8.94 1.84 8.70
CA ASN A 158 9.48 1.42 9.98
C ASN A 158 11.02 1.50 9.97
N THR A 159 11.56 1.76 11.14
CA THR A 159 12.97 1.63 11.48
C THR A 159 13.12 0.50 12.50
N GLN A 160 14.30 0.32 13.06
CA GLN A 160 14.52 -0.67 14.13
C GLN A 160 13.69 -0.38 15.39
N THR A 161 13.48 0.90 15.72
CA THR A 161 12.88 1.34 16.99
C THR A 161 11.61 2.17 16.83
N SER A 162 11.24 2.55 15.63
CA SER A 162 10.07 3.39 15.38
C SER A 162 9.35 3.02 14.10
N GLY A 163 8.09 3.43 14.01
CA GLY A 163 7.29 3.26 12.80
C GLY A 163 6.39 4.45 12.55
N GLN A 164 5.93 4.58 11.31
CA GLN A 164 4.99 5.60 10.91
C GLN A 164 3.95 5.03 9.96
N VAL A 165 2.76 5.59 10.02
CA VAL A 165 1.69 5.35 9.05
C VAL A 165 1.17 6.71 8.60
N VAL A 166 1.23 6.98 7.30
CA VAL A 166 0.81 8.26 6.73
C VAL A 166 -0.18 8.04 5.61
N LEU A 167 -1.39 8.56 5.78
CA LEU A 167 -2.42 8.63 4.75
C LEU A 167 -2.36 9.99 4.06
N GLY A 168 -2.13 10.00 2.75
CA GLY A 168 -2.18 11.18 1.90
C GLY A 168 -3.22 11.05 0.78
N SER A 169 -3.76 12.17 0.30
CA SER A 169 -4.62 12.17 -0.89
C SER A 169 -3.81 12.40 -2.17
N ILE A 170 -4.12 11.64 -3.23
CA ILE A 170 -3.47 11.77 -4.54
C ILE A 170 -4.05 12.97 -5.30
N PRO A 171 -5.38 13.14 -5.44
CA PRO A 171 -5.96 14.33 -6.03
C PRO A 171 -5.67 15.60 -5.20
N LYS A 172 -5.50 16.71 -5.89
CA LYS A 172 -5.32 18.01 -5.22
C LYS A 172 -6.53 18.41 -4.39
N LYS A 173 -7.72 17.98 -4.79
CA LYS A 173 -8.99 18.26 -4.09
C LYS A 173 -9.92 17.07 -4.18
N ILE A 174 -10.30 16.54 -3.04
CA ILE A 174 -11.42 15.62 -2.86
C ILE A 174 -12.61 16.45 -2.41
N LYS A 175 -13.78 16.28 -3.05
CA LYS A 175 -15.00 17.01 -2.70
C LYS A 175 -15.35 16.79 -1.23
N GLN A 176 -15.55 17.87 -0.50
CA GLN A 176 -15.89 17.84 0.92
C GLN A 176 -17.32 18.34 1.13
N PRO A 177 -18.05 17.78 2.09
CA PRO A 177 -19.36 18.32 2.48
C PRO A 177 -19.20 19.67 3.17
N THR A 178 -20.23 20.50 3.11
CA THR A 178 -20.32 21.70 3.96
C THR A 178 -20.55 21.29 5.40
N SER A 179 -19.80 21.87 6.32
CA SER A 179 -19.97 21.63 7.76
C SER A 179 -19.96 22.93 8.54
N GLN A 180 -20.88 23.07 9.48
CA GLN A 180 -20.92 24.18 10.42
C GLN A 180 -20.07 23.95 11.66
N ILE A 181 -19.70 22.69 11.92
CA ILE A 181 -18.99 22.24 13.13
C ILE A 181 -17.49 22.07 12.89
N TYR A 182 -17.11 21.68 11.67
CA TYR A 182 -15.73 21.34 11.33
C TYR A 182 -15.20 22.20 10.18
N GLN A 183 -13.91 22.50 10.22
CA GLN A 183 -13.19 23.01 9.05
C GLN A 183 -12.85 21.83 8.15
N THR A 184 -13.52 21.70 7.01
CA THR A 184 -13.26 20.61 6.07
C THR A 184 -11.96 20.83 5.30
N VAL A 185 -11.19 19.75 5.08
CA VAL A 185 -9.89 19.78 4.40
C VAL A 185 -9.97 18.94 3.14
N PRO A 186 -9.82 19.52 1.93
CA PRO A 186 -10.01 18.81 0.67
C PRO A 186 -8.83 17.91 0.29
N SER A 187 -7.69 17.97 0.98
CA SER A 187 -6.52 17.15 0.70
C SER A 187 -5.72 16.84 1.94
N LEU A 188 -5.08 15.66 1.95
CA LEU A 188 -4.13 15.22 2.96
C LEU A 188 -2.71 15.23 2.37
N LYS A 189 -1.72 15.64 3.17
CA LYS A 189 -0.33 15.64 2.72
C LYS A 189 0.19 14.20 2.63
N VAL A 190 0.76 13.83 1.49
CA VAL A 190 1.47 12.56 1.31
C VAL A 190 2.82 12.55 2.04
N ILE A 191 3.36 11.37 2.31
CA ILE A 191 4.61 11.18 3.07
C ILE A 191 5.78 11.99 2.48
N THR A 192 5.94 12.04 1.17
CA THR A 192 7.03 12.79 0.51
C THR A 192 6.94 14.31 0.67
N LYS A 193 5.78 14.83 1.12
CA LYS A 193 5.61 16.25 1.49
C LYS A 193 5.78 16.51 2.98
N LEU A 194 5.71 15.47 3.81
CA LEU A 194 5.89 15.56 5.26
C LEU A 194 7.34 15.33 5.64
N VAL A 195 8.01 14.38 4.98
CA VAL A 195 9.40 14.00 5.23
C VAL A 195 10.31 14.60 4.16
N LYS A 196 11.37 15.30 4.56
CA LYS A 196 12.39 15.83 3.67
C LYS A 196 13.46 14.75 3.43
N TYR A 197 13.16 13.79 2.57
CA TYR A 197 14.04 12.64 2.29
C TYR A 197 15.47 13.03 1.86
N ALA A 198 15.66 14.18 1.18
CA ALA A 198 16.98 14.69 0.83
C ALA A 198 17.90 14.98 2.03
N ARG A 199 17.37 14.97 3.26
CA ARG A 199 18.14 15.20 4.50
C ARG A 199 18.41 13.91 5.27
N ILE A 200 17.83 12.79 4.85
CA ILE A 200 18.02 11.48 5.49
C ILE A 200 19.18 10.79 4.78
N LYS A 201 20.25 10.52 5.51
CA LYS A 201 21.32 9.65 5.01
C LYS A 201 20.82 8.21 5.04
N GLU A 202 20.96 7.48 3.94
CA GLU A 202 20.52 6.08 3.82
C GLU A 202 21.39 5.09 4.63
N GLU A 203 22.39 5.56 5.39
CA GLU A 203 23.38 4.72 6.07
C GLU A 203 22.81 3.77 7.13
N ASP A 204 21.55 3.98 7.58
CA ASP A 204 20.93 3.14 8.65
C ASP A 204 19.74 2.30 8.18
N SER A 205 19.45 2.18 6.90
CA SER A 205 18.21 1.60 6.41
C SER A 205 18.36 0.29 5.63
N GLY A 206 19.49 -0.39 5.78
CA GLY A 206 19.63 -1.73 5.20
C GLY A 206 18.65 -2.70 5.89
N PRO A 207 17.77 -3.41 5.15
CA PRO A 207 17.04 -4.53 5.75
C PRO A 207 18.08 -5.50 6.28
N SER A 208 17.95 -5.92 7.54
CA SER A 208 18.81 -6.98 8.03
C SER A 208 18.57 -8.22 7.20
N CYS A 209 19.63 -8.72 6.55
CA CYS A 209 19.52 -9.84 5.61
C CYS A 209 19.19 -11.17 6.31
N SER A 210 19.37 -11.26 7.62
CA SER A 210 19.04 -12.45 8.42
C SER A 210 18.39 -12.07 9.74
N LEU A 211 17.67 -13.02 10.35
CA LEU A 211 17.13 -12.87 11.70
C LEU A 211 18.27 -12.66 12.72
N ALA A 212 19.38 -13.37 12.57
CA ALA A 212 20.56 -13.24 13.42
C ALA A 212 21.15 -11.82 13.31
N GLU A 213 21.37 -11.32 12.09
CA GLU A 213 21.87 -9.96 11.86
C GLU A 213 20.90 -8.88 12.42
N ALA A 214 19.59 -9.11 12.34
CA ALA A 214 18.60 -8.23 12.94
C ALA A 214 18.69 -8.18 14.47
N LEU A 215 19.01 -9.32 15.10
CA LEU A 215 19.18 -9.42 16.55
C LEU A 215 20.51 -8.87 17.03
N GLU A 216 21.58 -8.98 16.23
CA GLU A 216 22.90 -8.42 16.53
C GLU A 216 22.95 -6.89 16.44
N LYS A 217 22.07 -6.28 15.61
CA LYS A 217 21.98 -4.81 15.43
C LYS A 217 21.01 -4.14 16.40
N GLN A 218 20.37 -4.87 17.29
CA GLN A 218 19.55 -4.37 18.40
C GLN A 218 20.37 -4.16 19.65
#